data_2c06c284969eccb358e5b0b1fe73d0bd
#
_entry.id   2c06c284969eccb358e5b0b1fe73d0bd
#
_cell.length_a   1.000
_cell.length_b   1.000
_cell.length_c   1.000
_cell.angle_alpha   90.00
_cell.angle_beta   90.00
_cell.angle_gamma   90.00
#
_symmetry.space_group_name_H-M   'P 1'
#
loop_
_entity.id
_entity.type
_entity.pdbx_description
1 polymer ?
#
loop_
_entity_poly.entity_id
_entity_poly.type
_entity_poly.pdbx_seq_one_letter_code
_entity_poly.pdbx_strand_id
1 'polypeptide(L)'
;MEALNNLKPNKAAGPDGISPRVYKELASVLAGPLTNLFQLSLDKGIVPSDWKKAAVCPIFKKGEKYDPANYRPVSLTSVACKVLEHIITSHIMNYAEDNSLLHPNQHGFRKSKSCEKQLIELISDL
;
A
#
# COMPACT_ATOMS: atom_id res chain seq x y z
N MET A 1 12.83 10.01 0.47
CA MET A 1 12.51 10.95 -0.62
C MET A 1 11.90 10.23 -1.83
N GLU A 2 12.50 9.17 -2.32
CA GLU A 2 11.99 8.39 -3.47
C GLU A 2 10.53 7.95 -3.33
N ALA A 3 10.15 7.39 -2.17
CA ALA A 3 8.77 6.96 -1.92
C ALA A 3 7.74 8.11 -2.05
N LEU A 4 8.11 9.33 -1.68
CA LEU A 4 7.25 10.52 -1.83
C LEU A 4 7.14 10.96 -3.30
N ASN A 5 8.24 10.92 -4.04
CA ASN A 5 8.26 11.28 -5.46
C ASN A 5 7.43 10.33 -6.34
N ASN A 6 7.33 9.06 -5.92
CA ASN A 6 6.57 8.03 -6.62
C ASN A 6 5.07 8.06 -6.32
N LEU A 7 4.60 8.94 -5.42
CA LEU A 7 3.18 9.08 -5.12
C LEU A 7 2.39 9.53 -6.35
N LYS A 8 1.20 8.92 -6.52
CA LYS A 8 0.23 9.32 -7.55
C LYS A 8 -0.60 10.50 -7.04
N PRO A 9 -0.43 11.72 -7.58
CA PRO A 9 -1.00 12.95 -6.99
C PRO A 9 -2.54 12.98 -7.01
N ASN A 10 -3.17 12.23 -7.90
CA ASN A 10 -4.63 12.21 -8.10
C ASN A 10 -5.34 11.15 -7.27
N LYS A 11 -4.66 10.49 -6.32
CA LYS A 11 -5.31 9.56 -5.39
C LYS A 11 -5.96 10.31 -4.23
N ALA A 12 -7.00 9.68 -3.65
CA ALA A 12 -7.72 10.24 -2.52
C ALA A 12 -6.84 10.40 -1.28
N ALA A 13 -7.08 11.46 -0.52
CA ALA A 13 -6.53 11.67 0.80
C ALA A 13 -7.12 10.69 1.82
N GLY A 14 -6.47 10.52 2.96
CA GLY A 14 -7.01 9.83 4.12
C GLY A 14 -7.89 10.76 4.99
N PRO A 15 -8.24 10.32 6.23
CA PRO A 15 -9.06 11.11 7.15
C PRO A 15 -8.44 12.44 7.56
N ASP A 16 -7.10 12.57 7.45
CA ASP A 16 -6.34 13.79 7.71
C ASP A 16 -6.53 14.88 6.65
N GLY A 17 -7.18 14.56 5.53
CA GLY A 17 -7.41 15.50 4.42
C GLY A 17 -6.17 15.89 3.62
N ILE A 18 -4.99 15.34 3.95
CA ILE A 18 -3.73 15.70 3.26
C ILE A 18 -3.59 14.85 2.00
N SER A 19 -3.62 15.51 0.83
CA SER A 19 -3.55 14.81 -0.45
C SER A 19 -2.14 14.29 -0.77
N PRO A 20 -2.02 13.20 -1.57
CA PRO A 20 -0.73 12.72 -2.04
C PRO A 20 0.07 13.77 -2.83
N ARG A 21 -0.59 14.73 -3.46
CA ARG A 21 0.05 15.84 -4.17
C ARG A 21 0.90 16.69 -3.24
N VAL A 22 0.38 17.04 -2.05
CA VAL A 22 1.12 17.81 -1.04
C VAL A 22 2.42 17.10 -0.66
N TYR A 23 2.35 15.80 -0.37
CA TYR A 23 3.54 15.00 -0.04
C TYR A 23 4.54 14.92 -1.18
N LYS A 24 4.06 14.85 -2.42
CA LYS A 24 4.93 14.79 -3.60
C LYS A 24 5.61 16.12 -3.88
N GLU A 25 4.86 17.21 -3.91
CA GLU A 25 5.38 18.55 -4.23
C GLU A 25 6.34 19.07 -3.15
N LEU A 26 6.08 18.71 -1.88
CA LEU A 26 6.93 19.09 -0.74
C LEU A 26 7.90 17.98 -0.31
N ALA A 27 8.19 17.00 -1.19
CA ALA A 27 8.99 15.83 -0.83
C ALA A 27 10.38 16.19 -0.25
N SER A 28 11.05 17.22 -0.78
CA SER A 28 12.35 17.66 -0.30
C SER A 28 12.31 18.22 1.14
N VAL A 29 11.22 18.85 1.51
CA VAL A 29 11.03 19.45 2.85
C VAL A 29 10.51 18.40 3.84
N LEU A 30 9.56 17.55 3.39
CA LEU A 30 8.89 16.58 4.26
C LEU A 30 9.70 15.30 4.51
N ALA A 31 10.67 14.98 3.66
CA ALA A 31 11.43 13.73 3.78
C ALA A 31 12.13 13.60 5.15
N GLY A 32 12.77 14.64 5.64
CA GLY A 32 13.45 14.64 6.94
C GLY A 32 12.50 14.42 8.11
N PRO A 33 11.50 15.28 8.31
CA PRO A 33 10.51 15.14 9.38
C PRO A 33 9.77 13.79 9.35
N LEU A 34 9.38 13.31 8.18
CA LEU A 34 8.72 12.01 8.04
C LEU A 34 9.66 10.85 8.38
N THR A 35 10.92 10.90 7.97
CA THR A 35 11.90 9.87 8.34
C THR A 35 12.06 9.78 9.86
N ASN A 36 12.18 10.91 10.55
CA ASN A 36 12.27 10.93 12.01
C ASN A 36 11.01 10.36 12.67
N LEU A 37 9.82 10.72 12.15
CA LEU A 37 8.55 10.21 12.67
C LEU A 37 8.42 8.70 12.45
N PHE A 38 8.78 8.20 11.27
CA PHE A 38 8.75 6.78 10.94
C PHE A 38 9.73 5.99 11.81
N GLN A 39 10.96 6.50 11.98
CA GLN A 39 11.96 5.87 12.83
C GLN A 39 11.48 5.80 14.29
N LEU A 40 10.94 6.91 14.80
CA LEU A 40 10.40 6.95 16.17
C LEU A 40 9.25 5.95 16.38
N SER A 41 8.37 5.80 15.37
CA SER A 41 7.27 4.83 15.39
C SER A 41 7.81 3.39 15.45
N LEU A 42 8.83 3.08 14.65
CA LEU A 42 9.46 1.76 14.62
C LEU A 42 10.22 1.45 15.93
N ASP A 43 11.03 2.39 16.40
CA ASP A 43 11.85 2.21 17.62
C ASP A 43 10.99 1.99 18.87
N LYS A 44 9.85 2.67 18.93
CA LYS A 44 8.91 2.53 20.07
C LYS A 44 7.88 1.42 19.88
N GLY A 45 7.75 0.84 18.70
CA GLY A 45 6.67 -0.09 18.37
C GLY A 45 5.27 0.52 18.49
N ILE A 46 5.15 1.85 18.31
CA ILE A 46 3.91 2.59 18.47
C ILE A 46 3.50 3.21 17.15
N VAL A 47 2.31 2.86 16.67
CA VAL A 47 1.69 3.50 15.50
C VAL A 47 0.85 4.70 15.95
N PRO A 48 1.07 5.91 15.39
CA PRO A 48 0.25 7.08 15.69
C PRO A 48 -1.25 6.80 15.58
N SER A 49 -2.06 7.38 16.47
CA SER A 49 -3.51 7.12 16.53
C SER A 49 -4.23 7.46 15.23
N ASP A 50 -3.80 8.51 14.55
CA ASP A 50 -4.41 8.95 13.29
C ASP A 50 -4.12 7.99 12.12
N TRP A 51 -3.04 7.23 12.18
CA TRP A 51 -2.74 6.21 11.16
C TRP A 51 -3.57 4.95 11.34
N LYS A 52 -4.20 4.77 12.50
CA LYS A 52 -5.12 3.65 12.79
C LYS A 52 -6.54 3.93 12.32
N LYS A 53 -6.81 5.12 11.80
CA LYS A 53 -8.11 5.54 11.28
C LYS A 53 -8.18 5.42 9.77
N ALA A 54 -9.35 5.07 9.25
CA ALA A 54 -9.61 5.05 7.81
C ALA A 54 -11.01 5.61 7.52
N ALA A 55 -11.14 6.33 6.42
CA ALA A 55 -12.43 6.61 5.83
C ALA A 55 -12.81 5.46 4.89
N VAL A 56 -13.96 4.83 5.11
CA VAL A 56 -14.42 3.71 4.27
C VAL A 56 -15.29 4.25 3.15
N CYS A 57 -14.87 4.03 1.90
CA CYS A 57 -15.62 4.40 0.71
C CYS A 57 -16.20 3.15 0.04
N PRO A 58 -17.53 3.07 -0.18
CA PRO A 58 -18.12 1.99 -0.93
C PRO A 58 -17.84 2.17 -2.44
N ILE A 59 -17.23 1.19 -3.06
CA ILE A 59 -17.00 1.16 -4.51
C ILE A 59 -17.94 0.15 -5.14
N PHE A 60 -18.80 0.62 -6.05
CA PHE A 60 -19.71 -0.24 -6.79
C PHE A 60 -18.95 -1.28 -7.61
N LYS A 61 -19.34 -2.53 -7.53
CA LYS A 61 -18.70 -3.66 -8.21
C LYS A 61 -19.51 -4.14 -9.41
N LYS A 62 -20.78 -4.51 -9.18
CA LYS A 62 -21.70 -5.05 -10.20
C LYS A 62 -23.09 -5.25 -9.58
N GLY A 63 -24.11 -5.46 -10.42
CA GLY A 63 -25.47 -5.75 -9.99
C GLY A 63 -26.31 -4.50 -9.77
N GLU A 64 -27.27 -4.57 -8.90
CA GLU A 64 -28.18 -3.44 -8.60
C GLU A 64 -27.54 -2.46 -7.62
N LYS A 65 -27.64 -1.15 -7.90
CA LYS A 65 -26.96 -0.09 -7.11
C LYS A 65 -27.57 0.11 -5.73
N TYR A 66 -28.80 -0.32 -5.51
CA TYR A 66 -29.47 -0.21 -4.21
C TYR A 66 -29.09 -1.35 -3.24
N ASP A 67 -28.44 -2.41 -3.73
CA ASP A 67 -28.02 -3.53 -2.89
C ASP A 67 -26.61 -3.29 -2.34
N PRO A 68 -26.42 -3.15 -1.03
CA PRO A 68 -25.12 -2.94 -0.39
C PRO A 68 -24.11 -4.08 -0.68
N ALA A 69 -24.58 -5.32 -0.92
CA ALA A 69 -23.74 -6.47 -1.26
C ALA A 69 -22.99 -6.28 -2.58
N ASN A 70 -23.44 -5.36 -3.42
CA ASN A 70 -22.81 -5.04 -4.71
C ASN A 70 -21.68 -4.01 -4.62
N TYR A 71 -21.35 -3.58 -3.41
CA TYR A 71 -20.25 -2.66 -3.15
C TYR A 71 -19.10 -3.36 -2.42
N ARG A 72 -17.87 -2.94 -2.72
CA ARG A 72 -16.70 -3.30 -1.94
C ARG A 72 -16.26 -2.12 -1.07
N PRO A 73 -15.98 -2.31 0.22
CA PRO A 73 -15.42 -1.27 1.04
C PRO A 73 -13.95 -1.04 0.66
N VAL A 74 -13.56 0.22 0.50
CA VAL A 74 -12.17 0.63 0.30
C VAL A 74 -11.80 1.56 1.45
N SER A 75 -10.80 1.15 2.23
CA SER A 75 -10.29 1.94 3.36
C SER A 75 -9.26 2.97 2.87
N LEU A 76 -9.54 4.23 3.10
CA LEU A 76 -8.63 5.34 2.84
C LEU A 76 -7.92 5.70 4.14
N THR A 77 -6.69 5.22 4.31
CA THR A 77 -5.79 5.58 5.42
C THR A 77 -4.97 6.83 5.06
N SER A 78 -4.28 7.43 6.03
CA SER A 78 -3.41 8.59 5.78
C SER A 78 -2.31 8.25 4.76
N VAL A 79 -1.89 9.24 3.99
CA VAL A 79 -0.83 9.06 2.98
C VAL A 79 0.51 8.75 3.65
N ALA A 80 0.82 9.38 4.78
CA ALA A 80 2.04 9.10 5.55
C ALA A 80 2.08 7.63 5.99
N CYS A 81 0.97 7.08 6.49
CA CYS A 81 0.86 5.67 6.85
C CYS A 81 1.17 4.76 5.65
N LYS A 82 0.54 5.01 4.50
CA LYS A 82 0.77 4.24 3.27
C LYS A 82 2.22 4.30 2.79
N VAL A 83 2.89 5.44 2.97
CA VAL A 83 4.32 5.59 2.63
C VAL A 83 5.18 4.69 3.54
N LEU A 84 4.93 4.71 4.85
CA LEU A 84 5.64 3.83 5.79
C LEU A 84 5.38 2.36 5.49
N GLU A 85 4.11 1.97 5.31
CA GLU A 85 3.72 0.61 4.95
C GLU A 85 4.42 0.13 3.67
N HIS A 86 4.49 0.99 2.65
CA HIS A 86 5.17 0.68 1.40
C HIS A 86 6.69 0.46 1.60
N ILE A 87 7.34 1.29 2.40
CA ILE A 87 8.76 1.14 2.73
C ILE A 87 9.01 -0.19 3.44
N ILE A 88 8.24 -0.48 4.50
CA ILE A 88 8.37 -1.72 5.28
C ILE A 88 8.10 -2.94 4.39
N THR A 89 7.01 -2.93 3.63
CA THR A 89 6.64 -4.04 2.74
C THR A 89 7.73 -4.29 1.70
N SER A 90 8.30 -3.23 1.12
CA SER A 90 9.38 -3.37 0.15
C SER A 90 10.63 -4.04 0.75
N HIS A 91 11.00 -3.67 1.98
CA HIS A 91 12.12 -4.30 2.68
C HIS A 91 11.86 -5.77 2.99
N ILE A 92 10.66 -6.09 3.51
CA ILE A 92 10.27 -7.47 3.83
C ILE A 92 10.25 -8.32 2.56
N MET A 93 9.65 -7.83 1.47
CA MET A 93 9.56 -8.57 0.21
C MET A 93 10.93 -8.79 -0.43
N ASN A 94 11.80 -7.78 -0.43
CA ASN A 94 13.16 -7.93 -0.94
C ASN A 94 13.92 -9.00 -0.11
N TYR A 95 13.84 -8.93 1.22
CA TYR A 95 14.46 -9.95 2.08
C TYR A 95 13.93 -11.36 1.78
N ALA A 96 12.60 -11.51 1.62
CA ALA A 96 11.98 -12.79 1.33
C ALA A 96 12.41 -13.36 -0.04
N GLU A 97 12.53 -12.51 -1.06
CA GLU A 97 13.02 -12.91 -2.39
C GLU A 97 14.52 -13.28 -2.36
N ASP A 98 15.35 -12.44 -1.76
CA ASP A 98 16.80 -12.63 -1.69
C ASP A 98 17.18 -13.93 -0.93
N ASN A 99 16.35 -14.32 0.04
CA ASN A 99 16.56 -15.55 0.82
C ASN A 99 15.69 -16.73 0.35
N SER A 100 15.03 -16.62 -0.81
CA SER A 100 14.18 -17.68 -1.38
C SER A 100 13.11 -18.23 -0.41
N LEU A 101 12.55 -17.35 0.44
CA LEU A 101 11.54 -17.73 1.42
C LEU A 101 10.14 -17.92 0.84
N LEU A 102 9.92 -17.45 -0.39
CA LEU A 102 8.64 -17.55 -1.08
C LEU A 102 8.61 -18.80 -1.96
N HIS A 103 7.51 -19.53 -1.89
CA HIS A 103 7.34 -20.73 -2.72
C HIS A 103 7.45 -20.37 -4.22
N PRO A 104 8.17 -21.13 -5.07
CA PRO A 104 8.34 -20.84 -6.50
C PRO A 104 7.03 -20.62 -7.24
N ASN A 105 5.99 -21.38 -6.93
CA ASN A 105 4.67 -21.30 -7.56
C ASN A 105 3.78 -20.18 -6.99
N GLN A 106 4.26 -19.39 -6.01
CA GLN A 106 3.53 -18.23 -5.54
C GLN A 106 3.77 -17.06 -6.50
N HIS A 107 2.74 -16.67 -7.25
CA HIS A 107 2.80 -15.54 -8.19
C HIS A 107 2.14 -14.27 -7.63
N GLY A 108 1.16 -14.42 -6.75
CA GLY A 108 0.45 -13.29 -6.14
C GLY A 108 1.40 -12.40 -5.32
N PHE A 109 1.24 -11.09 -5.47
CA PHE A 109 2.01 -10.05 -4.76
C PHE A 109 3.53 -10.07 -4.95
N ARG A 110 4.04 -10.78 -5.95
CA ARG A 110 5.46 -10.83 -6.29
C ARG A 110 5.78 -9.99 -7.52
N LYS A 111 6.94 -9.33 -7.49
CA LYS A 111 7.45 -8.55 -8.64
C LYS A 111 7.75 -9.49 -9.80
N SER A 112 7.43 -9.07 -11.01
CA SER A 112 7.66 -9.85 -12.26
C SER A 112 6.90 -11.18 -12.37
N LYS A 113 5.96 -11.45 -11.46
CA LYS A 113 5.02 -12.57 -11.53
C LYS A 113 3.61 -12.08 -11.88
N SER A 114 2.78 -12.93 -12.48
CA SER A 114 1.39 -12.60 -12.79
C SER A 114 0.46 -13.79 -12.55
N CYS A 115 -0.82 -13.50 -12.32
CA CYS A 115 -1.84 -14.55 -12.16
C CYS A 115 -2.01 -15.39 -13.44
N GLU A 116 -1.84 -14.76 -14.62
CA GLU A 116 -1.92 -15.45 -15.91
C GLU A 116 -0.80 -16.49 -16.05
N LYS A 117 0.44 -16.12 -15.67
CA LYS A 117 1.56 -17.08 -15.67
C LYS A 117 1.31 -18.24 -14.73
N GLN A 118 0.78 -17.97 -13.53
CA GLN A 118 0.44 -19.01 -12.57
C GLN A 118 -0.61 -19.96 -13.13
N LEU A 119 -1.62 -19.43 -13.82
CA LEU A 119 -2.66 -20.27 -14.45
C LEU A 119 -2.09 -21.14 -15.57
N ILE A 120 -1.21 -20.58 -16.40
CA ILE A 120 -0.55 -21.34 -17.49
C ILE A 120 0.32 -22.47 -16.92
N GLU A 121 1.12 -22.18 -15.90
CA GLU A 121 1.94 -23.20 -15.23
C GLU A 121 1.05 -24.31 -14.64
N LEU A 122 -0.03 -23.94 -13.95
CA LEU A 122 -0.97 -24.94 -13.39
C LEU A 122 -1.61 -25.83 -14.46
N ILE A 123 -1.96 -25.28 -15.63
CA ILE A 123 -2.56 -26.05 -16.73
C ILE A 123 -1.52 -26.93 -17.40
N SER A 124 -0.26 -26.51 -17.48
CA SER A 124 0.81 -27.29 -18.09
C SER A 124 1.28 -28.48 -17.23
N ASP A 125 1.00 -28.43 -15.93
CA ASP A 125 1.33 -29.49 -14.97
C ASP A 125 0.20 -30.54 -14.81
N LEU A 126 -0.95 -30.35 -15.50
CA LEU A 126 -2.09 -31.27 -15.55
C LEU A 126 -2.03 -32.21 -16.76
#